data_163045ae8eb6ce9b2e2b7a0853580566
#
_entry.id   163045ae8eb6ce9b2e2b7a0853580566
#
_cell.length_a   1.000
_cell.length_b   1.000
_cell.length_c   1.000
_cell.angle_alpha   90.00
_cell.angle_beta   90.00
_cell.angle_gamma   90.00
#
_symmetry.space_group_name_H-M   'P 1'
#
loop_
_entity.id
_entity.type
_entity.pdbx_description
1 polymer ?
#
loop_
_entity_poly.entity_id
_entity_poly.type
_entity_poly.pdbx_seq_one_letter_code
_entity_poly.pdbx_strand_id
1 'polypeptide(L)'
;MSKRTFTKLVWKEVTYPRPFDEEKICEILSHIAVVTPRGPVILEARSHGGYVKHYIGADTQYITKLENTIKAHGDIQFYSAKEHQRAPVGTARQLTVSHPGLTLKTETSSATIRAGLAALAAVRGEEESVVQVILGKSFKPQFTPKFIPDPDESWLRLIMFGIDEAPTETRKSIKEKNEQYCFEACIR
;
A
#
# COMPACT_ATOMS: atom_id res chain seq x y z
N MET A 1 -4.92 21.48 -18.21
CA MET A 1 -3.98 20.96 -17.19
C MET A 1 -4.41 21.47 -15.83
N SER A 2 -5.00 20.62 -14.99
CA SER A 2 -5.37 21.00 -13.63
C SER A 2 -4.10 21.18 -12.80
N LYS A 3 -3.89 22.36 -12.22
CA LYS A 3 -2.82 22.61 -11.25
C LYS A 3 -3.05 21.66 -10.07
N ARG A 4 -2.20 20.62 -9.93
CA ARG A 4 -2.17 19.84 -8.70
C ARG A 4 -1.76 20.77 -7.56
N THR A 5 -2.71 21.19 -6.77
CA THR A 5 -2.44 21.88 -5.50
C THR A 5 -1.72 20.86 -4.62
N PHE A 6 -0.46 21.14 -4.28
CA PHE A 6 0.27 20.31 -3.33
C PHE A 6 -0.43 20.44 -1.98
N THR A 7 -1.13 19.41 -1.60
CA THR A 7 -1.79 19.30 -0.31
C THR A 7 -0.75 19.18 0.78
N LYS A 8 -0.90 19.94 1.85
CA LYS A 8 0.01 19.91 3.00
C LYS A 8 -0.17 18.59 3.72
N LEU A 9 0.82 17.70 3.62
CA LEU A 9 0.85 16.45 4.35
C LEU A 9 1.13 16.69 5.83
N VAL A 10 0.33 16.06 6.68
CA VAL A 10 0.54 15.98 8.12
C VAL A 10 0.99 14.56 8.46
N TRP A 11 2.01 14.46 9.29
CA TRP A 11 2.59 13.19 9.69
C TRP A 11 2.29 12.88 11.15
N LYS A 12 2.03 11.61 11.41
CA LYS A 12 1.87 11.04 12.76
C LYS A 12 2.79 9.84 12.90
N GLU A 13 3.49 9.73 14.02
CA GLU A 13 4.18 8.51 14.43
C GLU A 13 3.14 7.53 14.96
N VAL A 14 3.26 6.25 14.60
CA VAL A 14 2.29 5.21 14.93
C VAL A 14 2.97 4.07 15.63
N THR A 15 2.39 3.63 16.74
CA THR A 15 2.82 2.43 17.46
C THR A 15 1.71 1.39 17.43
N TYR A 16 2.03 0.20 16.97
CA TYR A 16 1.10 -0.93 16.87
C TYR A 16 1.25 -1.86 18.07
N PRO A 17 0.14 -2.44 18.59
CA PRO A 17 0.19 -3.51 19.58
C PRO A 17 0.86 -4.75 18.97
N ARG A 18 1.42 -5.60 19.83
CA ARG A 18 2.03 -6.86 19.41
C ARG A 18 1.37 -8.03 20.15
N PRO A 19 0.97 -9.10 19.47
CA PRO A 19 0.97 -9.32 18.02
C PRO A 19 -0.10 -8.47 17.30
N PHE A 20 0.15 -8.14 16.03
CA PHE A 20 -0.82 -7.44 15.18
C PHE A 20 -1.49 -8.45 14.25
N ASP A 21 -2.82 -8.44 14.23
CA ASP A 21 -3.65 -9.38 13.51
C ASP A 21 -3.79 -8.98 12.02
N GLU A 22 -3.53 -9.93 11.10
CA GLU A 22 -3.61 -9.67 9.66
C GLU A 22 -5.04 -9.33 9.19
N GLU A 23 -6.08 -9.94 9.80
CA GLU A 23 -7.48 -9.63 9.46
C GLU A 23 -7.80 -8.17 9.75
N LYS A 24 -7.32 -7.65 10.89
CA LYS A 24 -7.47 -6.24 11.25
C LYS A 24 -6.79 -5.29 10.28
N ILE A 25 -5.68 -5.71 9.67
CA ILE A 25 -5.01 -4.90 8.64
C ILE A 25 -5.92 -4.72 7.41
N CYS A 26 -6.56 -5.79 6.96
CA CYS A 26 -7.48 -5.74 5.83
C CYS A 26 -8.68 -4.83 6.10
N GLU A 27 -9.24 -4.91 7.31
CA GLU A 27 -10.33 -4.02 7.74
C GLU A 27 -9.89 -2.56 7.78
N ILE A 28 -8.73 -2.27 8.36
CA ILE A 28 -8.15 -0.92 8.42
C ILE A 28 -7.97 -0.37 7.00
N LEU A 29 -7.38 -1.14 6.09
CA LEU A 29 -7.16 -0.71 4.70
C LEU A 29 -8.50 -0.45 3.99
N SER A 30 -9.51 -1.30 4.20
CA SER A 30 -10.85 -1.09 3.65
C SER A 30 -11.49 0.21 4.16
N HIS A 31 -11.35 0.52 5.44
CA HIS A 31 -11.83 1.78 6.02
C HIS A 31 -11.03 2.98 5.53
N ILE A 32 -9.72 2.87 5.38
CA ILE A 32 -8.89 3.91 4.76
C ILE A 32 -9.40 4.22 3.35
N ALA A 33 -9.76 3.20 2.56
CA ALA A 33 -10.29 3.40 1.22
C ALA A 33 -11.58 4.22 1.18
N VAL A 34 -12.42 4.08 2.20
CA VAL A 34 -13.68 4.85 2.34
C VAL A 34 -13.43 6.27 2.82
N VAL A 35 -12.53 6.43 3.81
CA VAL A 35 -12.27 7.72 4.46
C VAL A 35 -11.44 8.66 3.59
N THR A 36 -10.52 8.10 2.78
CA THR A 36 -9.58 8.86 1.95
C THR A 36 -9.68 8.51 0.46
N PRO A 37 -10.85 8.67 -0.18
CA PRO A 37 -11.05 8.13 -1.53
C PRO A 37 -10.22 8.82 -2.63
N ARG A 38 -9.66 9.99 -2.37
CA ARG A 38 -8.96 10.81 -3.39
C ARG A 38 -7.57 11.30 -2.98
N GLY A 39 -7.22 11.19 -1.71
CA GLY A 39 -5.96 11.71 -1.20
C GLY A 39 -4.93 10.62 -0.99
N PRO A 40 -3.63 10.92 -1.12
CA PRO A 40 -2.62 9.95 -0.76
C PRO A 40 -2.61 9.72 0.76
N VAL A 41 -2.54 8.45 1.13
CA VAL A 41 -2.14 8.02 2.47
C VAL A 41 -0.79 7.35 2.34
N ILE A 42 0.18 7.81 3.11
CA ILE A 42 1.54 7.31 3.06
C ILE A 42 1.81 6.54 4.34
N LEU A 43 2.08 5.26 4.20
CA LEU A 43 2.56 4.40 5.29
C LEU A 43 4.08 4.32 5.15
N GLU A 44 4.80 4.63 6.23
CA GLU A 44 6.24 4.69 6.20
C GLU A 44 6.85 3.91 7.37
N ALA A 45 7.82 3.06 7.07
CA ALA A 45 8.75 2.50 8.05
C ALA A 45 10.12 3.14 7.84
N ARG A 46 10.62 3.80 8.87
CA ARG A 46 11.90 4.51 8.85
C ARG A 46 12.83 3.94 9.89
N SER A 47 14.05 3.66 9.47
CA SER A 47 15.14 3.27 10.36
C SER A 47 16.12 4.40 10.54
N HIS A 48 16.53 4.62 11.78
CA HIS A 48 17.64 5.47 12.15
C HIS A 48 18.38 4.85 13.34
N GLY A 49 19.68 4.67 13.23
CA GLY A 49 20.50 4.09 14.31
C GLY A 49 20.03 2.71 14.77
N GLY A 50 19.45 1.89 13.88
CA GLY A 50 18.96 0.54 14.19
C GLY A 50 17.54 0.49 14.80
N TYR A 51 16.89 1.63 15.00
CA TYR A 51 15.51 1.70 15.48
C TYR A 51 14.56 1.95 14.32
N VAL A 52 13.52 1.13 14.21
CA VAL A 52 12.48 1.29 13.19
C VAL A 52 11.26 1.97 13.81
N LYS A 53 10.88 3.10 13.24
CA LYS A 53 9.66 3.83 13.58
C LYS A 53 8.68 3.79 12.42
N HIS A 54 7.40 3.80 12.75
CA HIS A 54 6.32 3.81 11.77
C HIS A 54 5.62 5.16 11.74
N TYR A 55 5.32 5.64 10.55
CA TYR A 55 4.63 6.91 10.35
C TYR A 55 3.47 6.75 9.38
N ILE A 56 2.46 7.57 9.58
CA ILE A 56 1.37 7.76 8.63
C ILE A 56 1.34 9.23 8.22
N GLY A 57 1.36 9.47 6.92
CA GLY A 57 1.21 10.78 6.31
C GLY A 57 -0.08 10.86 5.51
N ALA A 58 -0.86 11.92 5.71
CA ALA A 58 -2.06 12.19 4.94
C ALA A 58 -2.30 13.71 4.85
N ASP A 59 -3.23 14.09 3.96
CA ASP A 59 -3.72 15.46 3.90
C ASP A 59 -4.32 15.90 5.24
N THR A 60 -4.14 17.17 5.57
CA THR A 60 -4.67 17.80 6.79
C THR A 60 -6.17 17.54 6.99
N GLN A 61 -6.95 17.51 5.91
CA GLN A 61 -8.39 17.24 5.96
C GLN A 61 -8.76 15.79 6.32
N TYR A 62 -7.84 14.83 6.10
CA TYR A 62 -8.10 13.40 6.33
C TYR A 62 -7.43 12.86 7.58
N ILE A 63 -6.32 13.45 8.04
CA ILE A 63 -5.47 12.86 9.09
C ILE A 63 -6.24 12.55 10.39
N THR A 64 -7.12 13.44 10.82
CA THR A 64 -7.92 13.23 12.05
C THR A 64 -8.93 12.10 11.90
N LYS A 65 -9.61 12.04 10.73
CA LYS A 65 -10.55 10.94 10.45
C LYS A 65 -9.82 9.62 10.38
N LEU A 66 -8.67 9.60 9.71
CA LEU A 66 -7.81 8.43 9.58
C LEU A 66 -7.35 7.93 10.95
N GLU A 67 -6.86 8.82 11.81
CA GLU A 67 -6.46 8.49 13.17
C GLU A 67 -7.60 7.85 13.97
N ASN A 68 -8.79 8.45 13.95
CA ASN A 68 -9.96 7.93 14.65
C ASN A 68 -10.41 6.56 14.10
N THR A 69 -10.37 6.41 12.78
CA THR A 69 -10.72 5.15 12.12
C THR A 69 -9.75 4.03 12.52
N ILE A 70 -8.46 4.29 12.47
CA ILE A 70 -7.44 3.29 12.80
C ILE A 70 -7.49 2.93 14.30
N LYS A 71 -7.67 3.91 15.19
CA LYS A 71 -7.81 3.68 16.64
C LYS A 71 -9.01 2.80 16.98
N ALA A 72 -10.08 2.84 16.19
CA ALA A 72 -11.25 2.00 16.41
C ALA A 72 -10.97 0.49 16.24
N HIS A 73 -9.87 0.12 15.57
CA HIS A 73 -9.49 -1.28 15.35
C HIS A 73 -8.56 -1.88 16.41
N GLY A 74 -8.20 -1.13 17.44
CA GLY A 74 -7.38 -1.65 18.55
C GLY A 74 -6.51 -0.59 19.22
N ASP A 75 -5.62 -1.04 20.08
CA ASP A 75 -4.72 -0.18 20.89
C ASP A 75 -3.58 0.43 20.05
N ILE A 76 -3.93 1.07 18.93
CA ILE A 76 -2.98 1.76 18.08
C ILE A 76 -2.81 3.19 18.59
N GLN A 77 -1.57 3.55 18.93
CA GLN A 77 -1.25 4.86 19.47
C GLN A 77 -0.69 5.77 18.38
N PHE A 78 -1.11 7.04 18.41
CA PHE A 78 -0.66 8.07 17.50
C PHE A 78 0.01 9.21 18.25
N TYR A 79 1.19 9.58 17.81
CA TYR A 79 1.96 10.68 18.37
C TYR A 79 2.19 11.76 17.31
N SER A 80 2.32 12.99 17.74
CA SER A 80 2.66 14.08 16.81
C SER A 80 4.10 13.90 16.33
N ALA A 81 4.29 13.76 15.04
CA ALA A 81 5.61 13.72 14.42
C ALA A 81 6.15 15.16 14.24
N LYS A 82 6.44 15.85 15.37
CA LYS A 82 6.93 17.24 15.35
C LYS A 82 8.24 17.43 14.57
N GLU A 83 9.04 16.37 14.48
CA GLU A 83 10.37 16.36 13.88
C GLU A 83 10.43 15.38 12.70
N HIS A 84 9.40 15.38 11.86
CA HIS A 84 9.44 14.59 10.64
C HIS A 84 10.40 15.25 9.62
N GLN A 85 11.63 15.48 10.05
CA GLN A 85 12.70 15.89 9.16
C GLN A 85 13.29 14.64 8.53
N ARG A 86 13.40 14.64 7.23
CA ARG A 86 14.10 13.58 6.49
C ARG A 86 15.49 14.07 6.14
N ALA A 87 16.44 13.16 6.23
CA ALA A 87 17.72 13.35 5.58
C ALA A 87 17.51 13.51 4.05
N PRO A 88 18.39 14.22 3.35
CA PRO A 88 18.36 14.27 1.90
C PRO A 88 18.41 12.87 1.31
N VAL A 89 17.55 12.59 0.33
CA VAL A 89 17.49 11.27 -0.31
C VAL A 89 18.73 11.08 -1.19
N GLY A 90 19.62 10.17 -0.82
CA GLY A 90 20.79 9.79 -1.62
C GLY A 90 20.39 8.89 -2.80
N THR A 91 19.60 7.84 -2.53
CA THR A 91 19.15 6.89 -3.55
C THR A 91 17.72 6.48 -3.26
N ALA A 92 16.90 6.40 -4.30
CA ALA A 92 15.54 5.91 -4.20
C ALA A 92 15.26 4.89 -5.30
N ARG A 93 14.45 3.87 -4.98
CA ARG A 93 13.96 2.87 -5.93
C ARG A 93 12.46 2.68 -5.74
N GLN A 94 11.78 2.37 -6.82
CA GLN A 94 10.35 2.04 -6.81
C GLN A 94 10.18 0.57 -7.20
N LEU A 95 9.34 -0.14 -6.45
CA LEU A 95 8.92 -1.48 -6.80
C LEU A 95 7.79 -1.38 -7.85
N THR A 96 7.92 -2.14 -8.90
CA THR A 96 6.90 -2.25 -9.96
C THR A 96 6.40 -3.68 -10.05
N VAL A 97 5.15 -3.84 -10.44
CA VAL A 97 4.55 -5.16 -10.70
C VAL A 97 4.57 -5.43 -12.21
N SER A 98 4.84 -6.67 -12.61
CA SER A 98 4.85 -7.08 -14.01
C SER A 98 3.43 -7.11 -14.61
N HIS A 99 2.44 -7.53 -13.83
CA HIS A 99 1.05 -7.69 -14.23
C HIS A 99 0.09 -6.96 -13.30
N PRO A 100 -0.22 -5.69 -13.55
CA PRO A 100 -1.04 -4.88 -12.65
C PRO A 100 -2.51 -5.35 -12.57
N GLY A 101 -2.96 -6.16 -13.53
CA GLY A 101 -4.31 -6.75 -13.55
C GLY A 101 -4.51 -7.89 -12.54
N LEU A 102 -3.44 -8.58 -12.16
CA LEU A 102 -3.50 -9.75 -11.27
C LEU A 102 -3.36 -9.34 -9.80
N THR A 103 -3.79 -10.25 -8.91
CA THR A 103 -3.51 -10.13 -7.47
C THR A 103 -2.04 -10.38 -7.18
N LEU A 104 -1.51 -9.73 -6.15
CA LEU A 104 -0.18 -10.04 -5.67
C LEU A 104 -0.17 -11.40 -4.96
N LYS A 105 0.92 -12.17 -5.11
CA LYS A 105 1.13 -13.39 -4.33
C LYS A 105 1.33 -13.02 -2.86
N THR A 106 0.47 -13.55 -1.99
CA THR A 106 0.50 -13.26 -0.55
C THR A 106 1.18 -14.35 0.28
N GLU A 107 1.42 -15.53 -0.29
CA GLU A 107 1.97 -16.70 0.41
C GLU A 107 3.32 -16.43 1.08
N THR A 108 4.13 -15.53 0.52
CA THR A 108 5.44 -15.16 1.07
C THR A 108 5.46 -13.77 1.73
N SER A 109 4.30 -13.12 1.88
CA SER A 109 4.22 -11.74 2.35
C SER A 109 4.87 -11.54 3.73
N SER A 110 4.57 -12.42 4.69
CA SER A 110 5.14 -12.34 6.04
C SER A 110 6.66 -12.50 6.07
N ALA A 111 7.22 -13.36 5.22
CA ALA A 111 8.67 -13.53 5.11
C ALA A 111 9.33 -12.29 4.47
N THR A 112 8.72 -11.74 3.42
CA THR A 112 9.21 -10.54 2.73
C THR A 112 9.16 -9.32 3.66
N ILE A 113 8.08 -9.14 4.42
CA ILE A 113 7.97 -8.04 5.39
C ILE A 113 9.02 -8.18 6.48
N ARG A 114 9.19 -9.38 7.04
CA ARG A 114 10.25 -9.62 8.07
C ARG A 114 11.64 -9.35 7.54
N ALA A 115 11.96 -9.77 6.32
CA ALA A 115 13.24 -9.48 5.69
C ALA A 115 13.43 -7.97 5.48
N GLY A 116 12.42 -7.26 5.02
CA GLY A 116 12.43 -5.81 4.88
C GLY A 116 12.65 -5.08 6.21
N LEU A 117 11.94 -5.47 7.27
CA LEU A 117 12.13 -4.89 8.61
C LEU A 117 13.50 -5.24 9.20
N ALA A 118 14.02 -6.44 8.97
CA ALA A 118 15.36 -6.81 9.38
C ALA A 118 16.42 -5.98 8.64
N ALA A 119 16.25 -5.73 7.35
CA ALA A 119 17.13 -4.87 6.57
C ALA A 119 17.10 -3.43 7.09
N LEU A 120 15.92 -2.89 7.41
CA LEU A 120 15.79 -1.58 8.03
C LEU A 120 16.48 -1.53 9.41
N ALA A 121 16.32 -2.56 10.24
CA ALA A 121 16.94 -2.62 11.57
C ALA A 121 18.47 -2.80 11.51
N ALA A 122 19.02 -3.25 10.39
CA ALA A 122 20.46 -3.40 10.19
C ALA A 122 21.18 -2.09 9.85
N VAL A 123 20.45 -1.02 9.55
CA VAL A 123 21.01 0.31 9.25
C VAL A 123 21.72 0.86 10.49
N ARG A 124 22.95 1.29 10.33
CA ARG A 124 23.83 1.73 11.43
C ARG A 124 24.35 3.14 11.19
N GLY A 125 24.83 3.76 12.28
CA GLY A 125 25.39 5.10 12.24
C GLY A 125 24.34 6.16 11.98
N GLU A 126 24.70 7.16 11.19
CA GLU A 126 23.83 8.28 10.81
C GLU A 126 23.00 8.02 9.55
N GLU A 127 23.10 6.81 8.98
CA GLU A 127 22.35 6.43 7.81
C GLU A 127 20.85 6.30 8.16
N GLU A 128 20.02 6.75 7.23
CA GLU A 128 18.57 6.61 7.30
C GLU A 128 18.07 5.79 6.12
N SER A 129 17.29 4.76 6.41
CA SER A 129 16.59 3.98 5.40
C SER A 129 15.08 4.07 5.59
N VAL A 130 14.36 4.18 4.48
CA VAL A 130 12.91 4.39 4.50
C VAL A 130 12.25 3.45 3.50
N VAL A 131 11.20 2.78 3.94
CA VAL A 131 10.27 2.06 3.06
C VAL A 131 8.92 2.77 3.13
N GLN A 132 8.39 3.15 1.99
CA GLN A 132 7.11 3.82 1.88
C GLN A 132 6.13 3.01 1.03
N VAL A 133 4.91 2.88 1.53
CA VAL A 133 3.74 2.45 0.77
C VAL A 133 2.82 3.66 0.61
N ILE A 134 2.68 4.12 -0.62
CA ILE A 134 1.84 5.27 -0.96
C ILE A 134 0.53 4.71 -1.51
N LEU A 135 -0.56 4.91 -0.78
CA LEU A 135 -1.91 4.57 -1.20
C LEU A 135 -2.51 5.81 -1.87
N GLY A 136 -2.76 5.74 -3.15
CA GLY A 136 -3.37 6.80 -3.93
C GLY A 136 -4.91 6.70 -3.95
N LYS A 137 -5.49 6.83 -5.14
CA LYS A 137 -6.93 6.72 -5.33
C LYS A 137 -7.45 5.34 -4.95
N SER A 138 -8.54 5.28 -4.19
CA SER A 138 -9.24 4.03 -3.91
C SER A 138 -10.30 3.72 -4.99
N PHE A 139 -10.52 2.46 -5.22
CA PHE A 139 -11.55 1.93 -6.10
C PHE A 139 -12.52 1.07 -5.29
N LYS A 140 -13.80 1.31 -5.50
CA LYS A 140 -14.87 0.49 -4.89
C LYS A 140 -14.92 -0.89 -5.55
N PRO A 141 -15.46 -1.90 -4.86
CA PRO A 141 -15.76 -3.19 -5.48
C PRO A 141 -16.53 -3.00 -6.79
N GLN A 142 -16.13 -3.75 -7.80
CA GLN A 142 -16.69 -3.70 -9.13
C GLN A 142 -17.21 -5.07 -9.54
N PHE A 143 -18.24 -5.07 -10.38
CA PHE A 143 -18.75 -6.30 -10.96
C PHE A 143 -17.72 -6.90 -11.92
N THR A 144 -17.42 -8.18 -11.75
CA THR A 144 -16.50 -8.89 -12.66
C THR A 144 -17.29 -9.42 -13.86
N PRO A 145 -16.91 -9.08 -15.09
CA PRO A 145 -17.58 -9.60 -16.29
C PRO A 145 -17.45 -11.13 -16.36
N LYS A 146 -18.44 -11.77 -16.99
CA LYS A 146 -18.45 -13.24 -17.16
C LYS A 146 -17.26 -13.74 -18.01
N PHE A 147 -16.93 -12.98 -19.04
CA PHE A 147 -15.78 -13.27 -19.89
C PHE A 147 -14.61 -12.37 -19.49
N ILE A 148 -13.49 -12.98 -19.18
CA ILE A 148 -12.23 -12.31 -18.85
C ILE A 148 -11.19 -12.81 -19.85
N PRO A 149 -10.62 -11.94 -20.68
CA PRO A 149 -9.55 -12.32 -21.61
C PRO A 149 -8.29 -12.74 -20.83
N ASP A 150 -7.51 -13.64 -21.42
CA ASP A 150 -6.24 -14.06 -20.84
C ASP A 150 -5.23 -12.89 -20.86
N PRO A 151 -4.77 -12.37 -19.70
CA PRO A 151 -3.83 -11.26 -19.65
C PRO A 151 -2.42 -11.63 -20.10
N ASP A 152 -2.10 -12.92 -20.14
CA ASP A 152 -0.77 -13.44 -20.52
C ASP A 152 -0.72 -13.89 -21.99
N GLU A 153 -1.81 -13.73 -22.74
CA GLU A 153 -1.88 -14.15 -24.13
C GLU A 153 -0.99 -13.29 -25.03
N SER A 154 -0.19 -13.97 -25.87
CA SER A 154 0.69 -13.27 -26.81
C SER A 154 -0.15 -12.57 -27.91
N TRP A 155 0.25 -11.35 -28.31
CA TRP A 155 -0.42 -10.58 -29.35
C TRP A 155 -0.51 -11.33 -30.70
N LEU A 156 0.47 -12.19 -31.00
CA LEU A 156 0.46 -13.03 -32.21
C LEU A 156 -0.67 -14.06 -32.16
N ARG A 157 -0.88 -14.69 -31.01
CA ARG A 157 -1.95 -15.66 -30.79
C ARG A 157 -3.32 -15.01 -30.89
N LEU A 158 -3.45 -13.84 -30.32
CA LEU A 158 -4.65 -13.01 -30.36
C LEU A 158 -5.07 -12.66 -31.80
N ILE A 159 -4.11 -12.37 -32.70
CA ILE A 159 -4.39 -12.12 -34.09
C ILE A 159 -4.76 -13.39 -34.88
N MET A 160 -4.12 -14.52 -34.55
CA MET A 160 -4.31 -15.78 -35.29
C MET A 160 -5.55 -16.55 -34.88
N PHE A 161 -5.89 -16.56 -33.61
CA PHE A 161 -6.91 -17.45 -32.97
C PHE A 161 -8.02 -16.71 -32.24
N GLY A 162 -7.91 -15.38 -32.13
CA GLY A 162 -8.87 -14.57 -31.36
C GLY A 162 -8.53 -14.50 -29.87
N ILE A 163 -9.49 -14.02 -29.08
CA ILE A 163 -9.32 -13.80 -27.64
C ILE A 163 -9.73 -15.07 -26.89
N ASP A 164 -8.78 -15.72 -26.24
CA ASP A 164 -9.04 -16.83 -25.37
C ASP A 164 -9.50 -16.37 -23.97
N GLU A 165 -10.28 -17.21 -23.30
CA GLU A 165 -10.71 -16.94 -21.93
C GLU A 165 -9.57 -17.28 -20.96
N ALA A 166 -9.35 -16.40 -19.98
CA ALA A 166 -8.33 -16.60 -18.95
C ALA A 166 -8.51 -17.94 -18.21
N PRO A 167 -7.42 -18.60 -17.79
CA PRO A 167 -7.47 -19.79 -16.96
C PRO A 167 -8.33 -19.60 -15.71
N THR A 168 -8.93 -20.68 -15.21
CA THR A 168 -9.86 -20.62 -14.06
C THR A 168 -9.25 -19.95 -12.83
N GLU A 169 -7.98 -20.21 -12.54
CA GLU A 169 -7.27 -19.59 -11.41
C GLU A 169 -7.10 -18.08 -11.61
N THR A 170 -6.72 -17.67 -12.81
CA THR A 170 -6.58 -16.25 -13.16
C THR A 170 -7.92 -15.53 -13.05
N ARG A 171 -9.01 -16.15 -13.52
CA ARG A 171 -10.37 -15.60 -13.38
C ARG A 171 -10.77 -15.45 -11.91
N LYS A 172 -10.49 -16.45 -11.09
CA LYS A 172 -10.76 -16.40 -9.65
C LYS A 172 -10.00 -15.25 -8.98
N SER A 173 -8.72 -15.13 -9.29
CA SER A 173 -7.86 -14.04 -8.76
C SER A 173 -8.38 -12.66 -9.16
N ILE A 174 -8.76 -12.46 -10.43
CA ILE A 174 -9.33 -11.19 -10.90
C ILE A 174 -10.67 -10.90 -10.24
N LYS A 175 -11.52 -11.93 -10.05
CA LYS A 175 -12.79 -11.79 -9.35
C LYS A 175 -12.59 -11.36 -7.89
N GLU A 176 -11.73 -12.02 -7.15
CA GLU A 176 -11.39 -11.68 -5.77
C GLU A 176 -10.88 -10.25 -5.65
N LYS A 177 -10.03 -9.82 -6.58
CA LYS A 177 -9.53 -8.44 -6.64
C LYS A 177 -10.65 -7.42 -6.87
N ASN A 178 -11.58 -7.72 -7.78
CA ASN A 178 -12.67 -6.81 -8.11
C ASN A 178 -13.74 -6.73 -7.01
N GLU A 179 -13.92 -7.77 -6.23
CA GLU A 179 -14.89 -7.82 -5.12
C GLU A 179 -14.43 -7.06 -3.87
N GLN A 180 -13.19 -6.58 -3.84
CA GLN A 180 -12.60 -5.87 -2.71
C GLN A 180 -12.32 -4.40 -3.04
N TYR A 181 -12.15 -3.59 -1.98
CA TYR A 181 -11.57 -2.26 -2.14
C TYR A 181 -10.11 -2.37 -2.56
N CYS A 182 -9.74 -1.63 -3.60
CA CYS A 182 -8.38 -1.58 -4.10
C CYS A 182 -7.83 -0.15 -4.03
N PHE A 183 -6.51 -0.03 -4.05
CA PHE A 183 -5.81 1.24 -4.14
C PHE A 183 -4.90 1.26 -5.36
N GLU A 184 -4.74 2.45 -5.93
CA GLU A 184 -3.55 2.75 -6.69
C GLU A 184 -2.39 2.85 -5.70
N ALA A 185 -1.42 1.94 -5.76
CA ALA A 185 -0.35 1.86 -4.78
C ALA A 185 1.04 1.98 -5.43
N CYS A 186 1.95 2.62 -4.70
CA CYS A 186 3.36 2.72 -5.05
C CYS A 186 4.20 2.38 -3.81
N ILE A 187 5.18 1.49 -3.98
CA ILE A 187 6.15 1.14 -2.92
C ILE A 187 7.51 1.67 -3.35
N ARG A 188 8.17 2.37 -2.45
CA ARG A 188 9.52 2.91 -2.66
C ARG A 188 10.31 2.96 -1.38
#